data_0ebdc28394280d4f9a6e7fbe0f95f2e3
#
_entry.id   0ebdc28394280d4f9a6e7fbe0f95f2e3
#
_cell.length_a   1.000
_cell.length_b   1.000
_cell.length_c   1.000
_cell.angle_alpha   90.00
_cell.angle_beta   90.00
_cell.angle_gamma   90.00
#
_symmetry.space_group_name_H-M   'P 1'
#
loop_
_entity.id
_entity.type
_entity.pdbx_description
1 polymer ?
#
loop_
_entity_poly.entity_id
_entity_poly.type
_entity_poly.pdbx_seq_one_letter_code
_entity_poly.pdbx_strand_id
1 'polypeptide(L)'
;MFRVSEYLEALTLLLRQKFGGRLLYVGLQGSYLRKEATETSDIDIMVILDGLTVSDLEDYRNSIFSLEAPEKSCGFLCGKDDLANWNPLEICHLLHTTQDYYGVLKDFVPAYTQQDVRNFVKLSVNNLYHELCHRYIHASRERN
;
A
#
# COMPACT_ATOMS: atom_id res chain seq x y z
N MET A 1 13.28 19.62 1.64
CA MET A 1 12.51 18.58 2.37
C MET A 1 11.44 18.04 1.44
N PHE A 2 11.38 16.73 1.25
CA PHE A 2 10.42 16.08 0.36
C PHE A 2 8.97 16.31 0.86
N ARG A 3 8.08 16.73 -0.05
CA ARG A 3 6.67 17.03 0.28
C ARG A 3 5.75 15.95 -0.29
N VAL A 4 5.29 15.05 0.57
CA VAL A 4 4.41 13.95 0.17
C VAL A 4 3.10 14.43 -0.46
N SER A 5 2.56 15.57 -0.01
CA SER A 5 1.33 16.14 -0.58
C SER A 5 1.49 16.57 -2.04
N GLU A 6 2.62 17.19 -2.37
CA GLU A 6 2.94 17.58 -3.75
C GLU A 6 3.17 16.34 -4.65
N TYR A 7 3.82 15.31 -4.09
CA TYR A 7 4.00 14.04 -4.79
C TYR A 7 2.66 13.34 -5.08
N LEU A 8 1.77 13.26 -4.09
CA LEU A 8 0.43 12.67 -4.26
C LEU A 8 -0.39 13.42 -5.30
N GLU A 9 -0.35 14.75 -5.29
CA GLU A 9 -1.04 15.58 -6.26
C GLU A 9 -0.51 15.35 -7.68
N ALA A 10 0.80 15.38 -7.87
CA ALA A 10 1.45 15.14 -9.15
C ALA A 10 1.18 13.73 -9.68
N LEU A 11 1.31 12.71 -8.83
CA LEU A 11 1.01 11.33 -9.20
C LEU A 11 -0.46 11.17 -9.61
N THR A 12 -1.39 11.66 -8.79
CA THR A 12 -2.82 11.53 -9.06
C THR A 12 -3.19 12.21 -10.38
N LEU A 13 -2.62 13.38 -10.66
CA LEU A 13 -2.83 14.08 -11.93
C LEU A 13 -2.35 13.24 -13.13
N LEU A 14 -1.14 12.69 -13.06
CA LEU A 14 -0.60 11.82 -14.11
C LEU A 14 -1.44 10.57 -14.32
N LEU A 15 -1.86 9.92 -13.23
CA LEU A 15 -2.70 8.70 -13.30
C LEU A 15 -4.08 9.01 -13.87
N ARG A 16 -4.67 10.15 -13.56
CA ARG A 16 -5.94 10.60 -14.15
C ARG A 16 -5.80 10.88 -15.66
N GLN A 17 -4.69 11.46 -16.08
CA GLN A 17 -4.41 11.69 -17.49
C GLN A 17 -4.20 10.36 -18.24
N LYS A 18 -3.49 9.41 -17.62
CA LYS A 18 -3.15 8.13 -18.24
C LYS A 18 -4.33 7.16 -18.29
N PHE A 19 -5.03 7.00 -17.18
CA PHE A 19 -6.07 5.98 -17.00
C PHE A 19 -7.50 6.54 -17.09
N GLY A 20 -7.67 7.85 -17.00
CA GLY A 20 -8.98 8.51 -17.07
C GLY A 20 -9.94 7.98 -16.00
N GLY A 21 -11.16 7.64 -16.40
CA GLY A 21 -12.19 7.09 -15.50
C GLY A 21 -11.89 5.71 -14.93
N ARG A 22 -10.84 5.02 -15.41
CA ARG A 22 -10.37 3.76 -14.83
C ARG A 22 -9.59 3.93 -13.55
N LEU A 23 -9.08 5.13 -13.24
CA LEU A 23 -8.51 5.42 -11.93
C LEU A 23 -9.64 5.56 -10.91
N LEU A 24 -9.72 4.64 -9.95
CA LEU A 24 -10.76 4.60 -8.94
C LEU A 24 -10.29 5.11 -7.58
N TYR A 25 -9.02 4.91 -7.24
CA TYR A 25 -8.52 5.20 -5.91
C TYR A 25 -7.02 5.49 -5.89
N VAL A 26 -6.64 6.44 -5.04
CA VAL A 26 -5.25 6.68 -4.59
C VAL A 26 -5.27 6.91 -3.09
N GLY A 27 -4.45 6.20 -2.35
CA GLY A 27 -4.32 6.33 -0.90
C GLY A 27 -2.88 6.32 -0.42
N LEU A 28 -2.63 6.88 0.75
CA LEU A 28 -1.34 6.92 1.41
C LEU A 28 -1.28 5.92 2.55
N GLN A 29 -0.18 5.19 2.62
CA GLN A 29 0.12 4.22 3.68
C GLN A 29 1.49 4.49 4.31
N GLY A 30 1.90 3.65 5.23
CA GLY A 30 3.27 3.58 5.72
C GLY A 30 3.73 4.75 6.59
N SER A 31 5.03 4.99 6.57
CA SER A 31 5.70 5.94 7.49
C SER A 31 5.29 7.39 7.29
N TYR A 32 5.01 7.80 6.06
CA TYR A 32 4.53 9.16 5.77
C TYR A 32 3.13 9.40 6.34
N LEU A 33 2.24 8.41 6.31
CA LEU A 33 0.93 8.50 6.95
C LEU A 33 1.06 8.61 8.47
N ARG A 34 1.94 7.82 9.07
CA ARG A 34 2.17 7.82 10.52
C ARG A 34 3.01 9.00 11.03
N LYS A 35 3.48 9.87 10.13
CA LYS A 35 4.40 10.99 10.44
C LYS A 35 5.73 10.55 11.06
N GLU A 36 6.19 9.38 10.68
CA GLU A 36 7.44 8.76 11.12
C GLU A 36 8.50 8.70 10.00
N ALA A 37 8.20 9.30 8.83
CA ALA A 37 9.08 9.27 7.67
C ALA A 37 10.38 10.03 7.93
N THR A 38 11.47 9.46 7.41
CA THR A 38 12.80 10.07 7.34
C THR A 38 13.15 10.41 5.88
N GLU A 39 14.30 11.01 5.63
CA GLU A 39 14.77 11.31 4.28
C GLU A 39 14.95 10.06 3.40
N THR A 40 15.20 8.92 4.02
CA THR A 40 15.39 7.62 3.33
C THR A 40 14.10 6.80 3.23
N SER A 41 12.99 7.28 3.78
CA SER A 41 11.73 6.53 3.76
C SER A 41 11.12 6.48 2.37
N ASP A 42 10.58 5.31 2.03
CA ASP A 42 9.76 5.11 0.84
C ASP A 42 8.37 5.74 1.03
N ILE A 43 7.71 6.03 -0.08
CA ILE A 43 6.34 6.54 -0.11
C ILE A 43 5.44 5.39 -0.50
N ASP A 44 4.69 4.88 0.48
CA ASP A 44 3.77 3.76 0.26
C ASP A 44 2.42 4.28 -0.23
N ILE A 45 2.10 3.99 -1.48
CA ILE A 45 0.86 4.44 -2.13
C ILE A 45 0.09 3.24 -2.62
N MET A 46 -1.21 3.23 -2.33
CA MET A 46 -2.16 2.26 -2.84
C MET A 46 -2.96 2.87 -4.00
N VAL A 47 -3.01 2.18 -5.13
CA VAL A 47 -3.77 2.59 -6.31
C VAL A 47 -4.69 1.47 -6.76
N ILE A 48 -5.95 1.82 -7.08
CA ILE A 48 -6.94 0.90 -7.61
C ILE A 48 -7.37 1.37 -9.00
N LEU A 49 -7.29 0.47 -9.98
CA LEU A 49 -7.82 0.67 -11.33
C LEU A 49 -9.08 -0.18 -11.56
N ASP A 50 -9.96 0.30 -12.43
CA ASP A 50 -11.08 -0.49 -12.95
C ASP A 50 -10.57 -1.46 -14.03
N GLY A 51 -10.28 -2.67 -13.57
CA GLY A 51 -9.56 -3.66 -14.37
C GLY A 51 -8.06 -3.36 -14.46
N LEU A 52 -7.23 -4.38 -14.28
CA LEU A 52 -5.78 -4.28 -14.36
C LEU A 52 -5.26 -5.25 -15.43
N THR A 53 -4.46 -4.72 -16.35
CA THR A 53 -3.76 -5.50 -17.37
C THR A 53 -2.25 -5.41 -17.18
N VAL A 54 -1.51 -6.30 -17.83
CA VAL A 54 -0.04 -6.23 -17.81
C VAL A 54 0.47 -4.92 -18.43
N SER A 55 -0.21 -4.42 -19.47
CA SER A 55 0.11 -3.13 -20.09
C SER A 55 -0.04 -1.96 -19.09
N ASP A 56 -1.01 -2.03 -18.19
CA ASP A 56 -1.22 -1.00 -17.17
C ASP A 56 -0.06 -0.93 -16.18
N LEU A 57 0.60 -2.04 -15.90
CA LEU A 57 1.80 -2.06 -15.04
C LEU A 57 2.94 -1.25 -15.66
N GLU A 58 3.14 -1.38 -16.96
CA GLU A 58 4.13 -0.59 -17.71
C GLU A 58 3.77 0.90 -17.70
N ASP A 59 2.52 1.23 -17.98
CA ASP A 59 2.02 2.60 -17.98
C ASP A 59 2.12 3.25 -16.59
N TYR A 60 1.81 2.51 -15.53
CA TYR A 60 1.98 2.96 -14.15
C TYR A 60 3.45 3.21 -13.81
N ARG A 61 4.32 2.25 -14.15
CA ARG A 61 5.76 2.38 -13.97
C ARG A 61 6.31 3.63 -14.67
N ASN A 62 5.94 3.87 -15.92
CA ASN A 62 6.36 5.05 -16.67
C ASN A 62 5.88 6.35 -16.02
N SER A 63 4.67 6.36 -15.46
CA SER A 63 4.15 7.50 -14.70
C SER A 63 4.98 7.78 -13.45
N ILE A 64 5.34 6.75 -12.68
CA ILE A 64 6.21 6.88 -11.49
C ILE A 64 7.58 7.44 -11.89
N PHE A 65 8.20 6.90 -12.94
CA PHE A 65 9.54 7.34 -13.37
C PHE A 65 9.58 8.76 -13.96
N SER A 66 8.44 9.34 -14.29
CA SER A 66 8.34 10.75 -14.71
C SER A 66 8.22 11.75 -13.56
N LEU A 67 8.05 11.26 -12.33
CA LEU A 67 7.95 12.08 -11.11
C LEU A 67 9.32 12.40 -10.52
N GLU A 68 9.35 13.40 -9.64
CA GLU A 68 10.50 13.66 -8.77
C GLU A 68 10.70 12.48 -7.80
N ALA A 69 11.95 12.08 -7.59
CA ALA A 69 12.35 11.01 -6.67
C ALA A 69 11.62 9.67 -6.91
N PRO A 70 11.66 9.11 -8.14
CA PRO A 70 10.98 7.85 -8.45
C PRO A 70 11.47 6.66 -7.60
N GLU A 71 12.70 6.74 -7.12
CA GLU A 71 13.31 5.73 -6.22
C GLU A 71 12.60 5.63 -4.86
N LYS A 72 11.85 6.64 -4.47
CA LYS A 72 11.05 6.63 -3.23
C LYS A 72 9.70 5.93 -3.38
N SER A 73 9.28 5.69 -4.62
CA SER A 73 7.96 5.08 -4.86
C SER A 73 7.91 3.65 -4.38
N CYS A 74 6.94 3.36 -3.53
CA CYS A 74 6.60 2.04 -3.03
C CYS A 74 5.08 1.88 -2.96
N GLY A 75 4.60 0.74 -2.51
CA GLY A 75 3.18 0.48 -2.35
C GLY A 75 2.68 -0.56 -3.34
N PHE A 76 1.38 -0.54 -3.62
CA PHE A 76 0.84 -1.53 -4.54
C PHE A 76 -0.28 -0.99 -5.44
N LEU A 77 -0.35 -1.60 -6.62
CA LEU A 77 -1.37 -1.38 -7.63
C LEU A 77 -2.21 -2.64 -7.77
N CYS A 78 -3.53 -2.50 -7.75
CA CYS A 78 -4.44 -3.61 -7.96
C CYS A 78 -5.65 -3.20 -8.82
N GLY A 79 -6.33 -4.20 -9.37
CA GLY A 79 -7.63 -4.02 -10.00
C GLY A 79 -8.75 -4.04 -8.97
N LYS A 80 -9.88 -3.42 -9.31
CA LYS A 80 -11.09 -3.42 -8.49
C LYS A 80 -11.56 -4.85 -8.15
N ASP A 81 -11.54 -5.74 -9.15
CA ASP A 81 -12.00 -7.12 -8.95
C ASP A 81 -11.03 -7.93 -8.09
N ASP A 82 -9.73 -7.65 -8.18
CA ASP A 82 -8.73 -8.27 -7.32
C ASP A 82 -9.01 -7.92 -5.86
N LEU A 83 -9.28 -6.64 -5.59
CA LEU A 83 -9.55 -6.17 -4.24
C LEU A 83 -10.89 -6.66 -3.70
N ALA A 84 -11.91 -6.79 -4.54
CA ALA A 84 -13.21 -7.34 -4.15
C ALA A 84 -13.12 -8.81 -3.69
N ASN A 85 -12.12 -9.54 -4.18
CA ASN A 85 -11.83 -10.93 -3.81
C ASN A 85 -10.66 -11.06 -2.82
N TRP A 86 -10.19 -9.95 -2.25
CA TRP A 86 -9.07 -9.95 -1.31
C TRP A 86 -9.42 -10.67 -0.01
N ASN A 87 -8.40 -11.18 0.67
CA ASN A 87 -8.57 -11.91 1.91
C ASN A 87 -9.21 -11.00 2.99
N PRO A 88 -10.39 -11.35 3.53
CA PRO A 88 -11.07 -10.53 4.56
C PRO A 88 -10.21 -10.25 5.80
N LEU A 89 -9.25 -11.12 6.11
CA LEU A 89 -8.32 -10.93 7.23
C LEU A 89 -7.47 -9.66 7.06
N GLU A 90 -7.14 -9.30 5.82
CA GLU A 90 -6.31 -8.13 5.52
C GLU A 90 -7.11 -6.84 5.31
N ILE A 91 -8.40 -6.95 5.00
CA ILE A 91 -9.25 -5.77 4.69
C ILE A 91 -9.33 -4.81 5.88
N CYS A 92 -9.50 -5.32 7.09
CA CYS A 92 -9.51 -4.50 8.31
C CYS A 92 -8.19 -3.72 8.43
N HIS A 93 -7.07 -4.37 8.22
CA HIS A 93 -5.75 -3.74 8.26
C HIS A 93 -5.62 -2.65 7.19
N LEU A 94 -5.98 -2.94 5.95
CA LEU A 94 -5.94 -1.96 4.85
C LEU A 94 -6.77 -0.72 5.16
N LEU A 95 -8.00 -0.89 5.65
CA LEU A 95 -8.88 0.23 5.98
C LEU A 95 -8.35 1.12 7.10
N HIS A 96 -7.68 0.52 8.11
CA HIS A 96 -7.12 1.28 9.23
C HIS A 96 -5.73 1.87 8.97
N THR A 97 -5.01 1.37 7.99
CA THR A 97 -3.63 1.79 7.68
C THR A 97 -3.49 2.57 6.38
N THR A 98 -4.60 2.94 5.75
CA THR A 98 -4.63 3.71 4.50
C THR A 98 -5.46 4.97 4.68
N GLN A 99 -4.90 6.10 4.27
CA GLN A 99 -5.60 7.38 4.20
C GLN A 99 -6.04 7.63 2.76
N ASP A 100 -7.34 7.86 2.57
CA ASP A 100 -7.90 8.22 1.28
C ASP A 100 -7.36 9.58 0.81
N TYR A 101 -6.91 9.62 -0.44
CA TYR A 101 -6.52 10.84 -1.11
C TYR A 101 -7.42 11.13 -2.32
N TYR A 102 -7.68 10.12 -3.14
CA TYR A 102 -8.61 10.16 -4.27
C TYR A 102 -9.52 8.94 -4.20
N GLY A 103 -10.82 9.14 -4.17
CA GLY A 103 -11.78 8.07 -3.95
C GLY A 103 -11.90 7.64 -2.49
N VAL A 104 -12.71 6.62 -2.22
CA VAL A 104 -12.98 6.07 -0.88
C VAL A 104 -12.71 4.57 -0.88
N LEU A 105 -11.70 4.12 -0.13
CA LEU A 105 -11.26 2.72 -0.12
C LEU A 105 -12.40 1.77 0.29
N LYS A 106 -13.21 2.18 1.24
CA LYS A 106 -14.33 1.38 1.75
C LYS A 106 -15.32 0.95 0.65
N ASP A 107 -15.43 1.71 -0.43
CA ASP A 107 -16.34 1.40 -1.53
C ASP A 107 -15.87 0.24 -2.41
N PHE A 108 -14.60 -0.15 -2.28
CA PHE A 108 -13.95 -1.16 -3.15
C PHE A 108 -13.58 -2.45 -2.43
N VAL A 109 -13.68 -2.49 -1.11
CA VAL A 109 -13.30 -3.65 -0.31
C VAL A 109 -14.52 -4.45 0.14
N PRO A 110 -14.39 -5.79 0.30
CA PRO A 110 -15.46 -6.59 0.88
C PRO A 110 -15.68 -6.25 2.35
N ALA A 111 -16.89 -6.54 2.85
CA ALA A 111 -17.18 -6.46 4.27
C ALA A 111 -16.36 -7.50 5.04
N TYR A 112 -15.98 -7.16 6.27
CA TYR A 112 -15.32 -8.07 7.20
C TYR A 112 -16.07 -8.15 8.53
N THR A 113 -15.88 -9.22 9.27
CA THR A 113 -16.51 -9.49 10.56
C THR A 113 -15.55 -9.27 11.71
N GLN A 114 -16.06 -9.20 12.94
CA GLN A 114 -15.20 -9.21 14.13
C GLN A 114 -14.40 -10.50 14.26
N GLN A 115 -14.92 -11.62 13.74
CA GLN A 115 -14.18 -12.87 13.73
C GLN A 115 -12.98 -12.81 12.76
N ASP A 116 -13.12 -12.14 11.61
CA ASP A 116 -12.01 -11.90 10.68
C ASP A 116 -10.92 -11.08 11.38
N VAL A 117 -11.28 -10.05 12.13
CA VAL A 117 -10.32 -9.23 12.91
C VAL A 117 -9.58 -10.10 13.94
N ARG A 118 -10.29 -10.94 14.69
CA ARG A 118 -9.67 -11.84 15.67
C ARG A 118 -8.73 -12.83 15.01
N ASN A 119 -9.11 -13.38 13.86
CA ASN A 119 -8.28 -14.32 13.09
C ASN A 119 -7.03 -13.64 12.55
N PHE A 120 -7.15 -12.39 12.06
CA PHE A 120 -6.01 -11.59 11.63
C PHE A 120 -5.03 -11.34 12.80
N VAL A 121 -5.51 -10.95 13.97
CA VAL A 121 -4.67 -10.73 15.15
C VAL A 121 -3.94 -12.01 15.56
N LYS A 122 -4.65 -13.14 15.61
CA LYS A 122 -4.05 -14.44 15.92
C LYS A 122 -2.95 -14.82 14.93
N LEU A 123 -3.22 -14.67 13.64
CA LEU A 123 -2.23 -14.97 12.60
C LEU A 123 -1.00 -14.06 12.71
N SER A 124 -1.21 -12.77 12.93
CA SER A 124 -0.14 -11.79 13.06
C SER A 124 0.74 -12.05 14.28
N VAL A 125 0.13 -12.38 15.42
CA VAL A 125 0.86 -12.75 16.66
C VAL A 125 1.65 -14.04 16.46
N ASN A 126 1.07 -15.04 15.82
CA ASN A 126 1.76 -16.30 15.54
C ASN A 126 2.97 -16.09 14.62
N ASN A 127 2.81 -15.29 13.57
CA ASN A 127 3.90 -14.97 12.65
C ASN A 127 5.01 -14.18 13.35
N LEU A 128 4.65 -13.18 14.15
CA LEU A 128 5.62 -12.41 14.93
C LEU A 128 6.38 -13.28 15.93
N TYR A 129 5.69 -14.16 16.64
CA TYR A 129 6.31 -15.12 17.55
C TYR A 129 7.32 -16.00 16.83
N HIS A 130 6.92 -16.59 15.69
CA HIS A 130 7.81 -17.41 14.87
C HIS A 130 9.03 -16.62 14.41
N GLU A 131 8.83 -15.41 13.91
CA GLU A 131 9.90 -14.55 13.42
C GLU A 131 10.91 -14.20 14.53
N LEU A 132 10.42 -13.83 15.70
CA LEU A 132 11.27 -13.49 16.85
C LEU A 132 12.08 -14.72 17.32
N CYS A 133 11.46 -15.89 17.42
CA CYS A 133 12.16 -17.12 17.78
C CYS A 133 13.22 -17.46 16.71
N HIS A 134 12.89 -17.36 15.44
CA HIS A 134 13.81 -17.60 14.34
C HIS A 134 15.02 -16.67 14.38
N ARG A 135 14.77 -15.37 14.55
CA ARG A 135 15.84 -14.38 14.67
C ARG A 135 16.73 -14.64 15.89
N TYR A 136 16.14 -14.98 17.03
CA TYR A 136 16.91 -15.29 18.23
C TYR A 136 17.83 -16.49 18.05
N ILE A 137 17.35 -17.54 17.40
CA ILE A 137 18.09 -18.79 17.18
C ILE A 137 19.20 -18.59 16.14
N HIS A 138 18.90 -17.88 15.04
CA HIS A 138 19.74 -17.85 13.83
C HIS A 138 20.51 -16.53 13.65
N ALA A 139 20.26 -15.51 14.47
CA ALA A 139 21.06 -14.29 14.40
C ALA A 139 22.54 -14.58 14.63
N SER A 140 23.39 -14.01 13.79
CA SER A 140 24.84 -14.07 14.01
C SER A 140 25.17 -13.40 15.34
N ARG A 141 25.79 -14.15 16.25
CA ARG A 141 26.39 -13.53 17.43
C ARG A 141 27.61 -12.75 16.95
N GLU A 142 27.57 -11.43 17.06
CA GLU A 142 28.78 -10.64 16.96
C GLU A 142 29.73 -11.18 18.03
N ARG A 143 30.85 -11.76 17.56
CA ARG A 143 31.93 -12.13 18.47
C ARG A 143 32.65 -10.83 18.84
N ASN A 144 32.40 -10.34 20.04
CA ASN A 144 33.25 -9.34 20.66
C ASN A 144 34.62 -9.94 20.93
#